data_4681d350574e6f864c1d075d99a27a4b
#
_entry.id   4681d350574e6f864c1d075d99a27a4b
#
_cell.length_a   1.000
_cell.length_b   1.000
_cell.length_c   1.000
_cell.angle_alpha   90.00
_cell.angle_beta   90.00
_cell.angle_gamma   90.00
#
_symmetry.space_group_name_H-M   'P 1'
#
loop_
_entity.id
_entity.type
_entity.pdbx_description
1 polymer ?
#
loop_
_entity_poly.entity_id
_entity_poly.type
_entity_poly.pdbx_seq_one_letter_code
_entity_poly.pdbx_strand_id
1 'polypeptide(L)'
;MKLRTLLCAFALVLLTGCGGASASGIPEGLTWTAQTLQSQENGDILAAAEGTSIQNVPRLNLTAQLEGGTITLTDHAAGETYTGTLAPAEDAAPNAQIYTLVFPDQPEGYGVYGVTEYADGSRDATLYLTINAQTLCLTAPLES
;
A
#
# COMPACT_ATOMS: atom_id res chain seq x y z
N MET A 1 16.08 17.33 8.31
CA MET A 1 15.02 16.88 7.41
C MET A 1 15.65 15.99 6.36
N LYS A 2 15.50 14.70 6.48
CA LYS A 2 16.06 13.76 5.49
C LYS A 2 15.12 13.73 4.29
N LEU A 3 15.60 14.19 3.16
CA LEU A 3 14.89 14.13 1.89
C LEU A 3 14.78 12.63 1.51
N ARG A 4 13.66 12.03 1.83
CA ARG A 4 13.37 10.67 1.36
C ARG A 4 12.86 10.81 -0.08
N THR A 5 13.78 10.69 -1.02
CA THR A 5 13.41 10.56 -2.42
C THR A 5 12.73 9.20 -2.56
N LEU A 6 11.42 9.21 -2.67
CA LEU A 6 10.64 8.01 -2.91
C LEU A 6 10.87 7.57 -4.36
N LEU A 7 11.94 6.84 -4.57
CA LEU A 7 12.08 6.05 -5.77
C LEU A 7 11.27 4.78 -5.52
N CYS A 8 10.06 4.71 -6.06
CA CYS A 8 9.30 3.46 -6.10
C CYS A 8 10.05 2.46 -7.00
N ALA A 9 11.17 1.95 -6.51
CA ALA A 9 11.82 0.81 -7.13
C ALA A 9 11.14 -0.45 -6.61
N PHE A 10 10.48 -1.16 -7.49
CA PHE A 10 9.91 -2.47 -7.23
C PHE A 10 11.05 -3.44 -6.89
N ALA A 11 11.40 -3.56 -5.62
CA ALA A 11 12.22 -4.68 -5.17
C ALA A 11 11.27 -5.78 -4.72
N LEU A 12 10.99 -6.73 -5.60
CA LEU A 12 10.33 -7.97 -5.25
C LEU A 12 11.31 -8.74 -4.36
N VAL A 13 11.18 -8.57 -3.06
CA VAL A 13 11.95 -9.40 -2.11
C VAL A 13 11.27 -10.75 -2.05
N LEU A 14 11.87 -11.72 -2.71
CA LEU A 14 11.57 -13.13 -2.50
C LEU A 14 11.99 -13.49 -1.08
N LEU A 15 11.07 -13.41 -0.15
CA LEU A 15 11.25 -14.00 1.18
C LEU A 15 11.19 -15.52 1.04
N THR A 16 12.35 -16.14 0.79
CA THR A 16 12.51 -17.56 1.05
C THR A 16 12.61 -17.76 2.56
N GLY A 17 11.47 -17.63 3.24
CA GLY A 17 11.38 -17.95 4.66
C GLY A 17 11.17 -19.43 4.84
N CYS A 18 12.13 -20.11 5.40
CA CYS A 18 11.92 -21.44 5.96
C CYS A 18 10.98 -21.36 7.15
N GLY A 19 9.86 -22.03 7.07
CA GLY A 19 9.06 -22.44 8.22
C GLY A 19 7.81 -21.60 8.48
N GLY A 20 6.66 -22.28 8.50
CA GLY A 20 5.43 -21.81 9.12
C GLY A 20 4.86 -20.54 8.50
N ALA A 21 4.76 -20.50 7.20
CA ALA A 21 4.19 -19.35 6.51
C ALA A 21 2.75 -19.13 6.96
N SER A 22 2.50 -18.14 7.78
CA SER A 22 1.20 -17.53 7.78
C SER A 22 0.97 -16.96 6.38
N ALA A 23 -0.10 -17.39 5.72
CA ALA A 23 -0.40 -17.05 4.32
C ALA A 23 -0.66 -15.56 4.06
N SER A 24 -0.58 -14.72 5.08
CA SER A 24 -0.96 -13.32 4.95
C SER A 24 0.14 -12.38 4.49
N GLY A 25 1.40 -12.71 4.59
CA GLY A 25 2.50 -11.88 4.09
C GLY A 25 2.52 -10.40 4.51
N ILE A 26 1.37 -9.79 4.72
CA ILE A 26 1.22 -8.39 5.12
C ILE A 26 1.18 -8.30 6.64
N PRO A 27 2.11 -7.57 7.29
CA PRO A 27 2.08 -7.39 8.74
C PRO A 27 0.81 -6.67 9.20
N GLU A 28 0.19 -7.20 10.23
CA GLU A 28 -0.91 -6.55 10.94
C GLU A 28 -0.39 -5.58 12.01
N GLY A 29 -1.27 -4.68 12.46
CA GLY A 29 -0.94 -3.74 13.53
C GLY A 29 -0.13 -2.52 13.10
N LEU A 30 0.19 -2.41 11.81
CA LEU A 30 0.84 -1.22 11.26
C LEU A 30 -0.19 -0.16 10.92
N THR A 31 0.20 1.10 11.13
CA THR A 31 -0.54 2.23 10.55
C THR A 31 0.10 2.59 9.22
N TRP A 32 -0.67 2.40 8.17
CA TRP A 32 -0.26 2.71 6.81
C TRP A 32 -0.63 4.14 6.46
N THR A 33 0.29 4.86 5.86
CA THR A 33 0.07 6.25 5.41
C THR A 33 0.10 6.31 3.90
N ALA A 34 -0.95 6.87 3.30
CA ALA A 34 -1.01 7.07 1.87
C ALA A 34 0.01 8.13 1.44
N GLN A 35 0.79 7.83 0.42
CA GLN A 35 1.81 8.70 -0.14
C GLN A 35 1.33 9.36 -1.43
N THR A 36 0.77 8.58 -2.33
CA THR A 36 0.29 9.05 -3.63
C THR A 36 -0.96 8.32 -4.07
N LEU A 37 -1.78 9.01 -4.83
CA LEU A 37 -2.85 8.44 -5.64
C LEU A 37 -2.52 8.71 -7.10
N GLN A 38 -2.47 7.67 -7.91
CA GLN A 38 -2.04 7.72 -9.30
C GLN A 38 -3.10 7.16 -10.24
N SER A 39 -3.27 7.79 -11.39
CA SER A 39 -4.07 7.25 -12.48
C SER A 39 -3.33 6.14 -13.22
N GLN A 40 -4.00 5.02 -13.45
CA GLN A 40 -3.47 3.93 -14.28
C GLN A 40 -3.58 4.21 -15.79
N GLU A 41 -4.45 5.12 -16.17
CA GLU A 41 -4.69 5.42 -17.59
C GLU A 41 -3.53 6.21 -18.23
N ASN A 42 -2.99 7.17 -17.50
CA ASN A 42 -1.96 8.08 -18.02
C ASN A 42 -0.74 8.23 -17.10
N GLY A 43 -0.76 7.61 -15.93
CA GLY A 43 0.34 7.69 -14.97
C GLY A 43 0.39 9.00 -14.16
N ASP A 44 -0.58 9.88 -14.31
CA ASP A 44 -0.60 11.15 -13.59
C ASP A 44 -0.81 10.96 -12.09
N ILE A 45 -0.11 11.75 -11.30
CA ILE A 45 -0.36 11.83 -9.86
C ILE A 45 -1.59 12.69 -9.60
N LEU A 46 -2.62 12.09 -9.05
CA LEU A 46 -3.90 12.75 -8.76
C LEU A 46 -3.92 13.44 -7.39
N ALA A 47 -3.18 12.91 -6.44
CA ALA A 47 -3.02 13.48 -5.10
C ALA A 47 -1.74 12.97 -4.45
N ALA A 48 -1.18 13.72 -3.52
CA ALA A 48 0.03 13.33 -2.80
C ALA A 48 -0.01 13.80 -1.35
N ALA A 49 0.60 13.02 -0.46
CA ALA A 49 0.71 13.35 0.95
C ALA A 49 1.57 14.61 1.17
N GLU A 50 1.29 15.30 2.26
CA GLU A 50 2.17 16.38 2.71
C GLU A 50 3.57 15.84 3.03
N GLY A 51 4.59 16.61 2.69
CA GLY A 51 5.99 16.20 2.88
C GLY A 51 6.59 15.38 1.74
N THR A 52 5.81 15.02 0.72
CA THR A 52 6.36 14.49 -0.53
C THR A 52 6.96 15.62 -1.37
N SER A 53 7.85 15.29 -2.30
CA SER A 53 8.42 16.28 -3.24
C SER A 53 7.43 16.70 -4.34
N ILE A 54 6.25 16.08 -4.37
CA ILE A 54 5.23 16.31 -5.39
C ILE A 54 4.45 17.59 -5.05
N GLN A 55 4.42 18.51 -5.99
CA GLN A 55 3.76 19.81 -5.84
C GLN A 55 2.63 19.96 -6.86
N ASN A 56 1.77 20.94 -6.62
CA ASN A 56 0.66 21.31 -7.51
C ASN A 56 -0.42 20.23 -7.69
N VAL A 57 -0.55 19.32 -6.73
CA VAL A 57 -1.63 18.33 -6.68
C VAL A 57 -2.38 18.45 -5.35
N PRO A 58 -3.64 18.01 -5.27
CA PRO A 58 -4.38 17.96 -4.00
C PRO A 58 -3.61 17.19 -2.92
N ARG A 59 -3.75 17.62 -1.67
CA ARG A 59 -3.14 16.93 -0.54
C ARG A 59 -3.94 15.71 -0.14
N LEU A 60 -3.23 14.60 0.00
CA LEU A 60 -3.77 13.32 0.43
C LEU A 60 -3.53 13.18 1.93
N ASN A 61 -4.58 12.99 2.71
CA ASN A 61 -4.51 12.76 4.14
C ASN A 61 -5.32 11.51 4.49
N LEU A 62 -4.77 10.35 4.15
CA LEU A 62 -5.44 9.07 4.25
C LEU A 62 -4.53 8.06 4.91
N THR A 63 -5.07 7.32 5.87
CA THR A 63 -4.39 6.21 6.53
C THR A 63 -5.16 4.92 6.35
N ALA A 64 -4.47 3.80 6.56
CA ALA A 64 -5.09 2.48 6.50
C ALA A 64 -4.65 1.62 7.68
N GLN A 65 -5.53 0.70 8.08
CA GLN A 65 -5.24 -0.36 9.03
C GLN A 65 -5.70 -1.70 8.46
N LEU A 66 -4.93 -2.74 8.72
CA LEU A 66 -5.27 -4.11 8.35
C LEU A 66 -5.42 -4.96 9.60
N GLU A 67 -6.51 -5.68 9.66
CA GLU A 67 -6.79 -6.63 10.74
C GLU A 67 -7.65 -7.79 10.21
N GLY A 68 -7.15 -9.02 10.31
CA GLY A 68 -7.91 -10.22 9.93
C GLY A 68 -8.39 -10.23 8.47
N GLY A 69 -7.63 -9.68 7.54
CA GLY A 69 -8.05 -9.57 6.13
C GLY A 69 -9.02 -8.42 5.83
N THR A 70 -9.34 -7.62 6.83
CA THR A 70 -10.12 -6.40 6.67
C THR A 70 -9.19 -5.20 6.56
N ILE A 71 -9.39 -4.38 5.54
CA ILE A 71 -8.70 -3.11 5.37
C ILE A 71 -9.65 -1.96 5.67
N THR A 72 -9.22 -1.04 6.52
CA THR A 72 -9.98 0.17 6.86
C THR A 72 -9.18 1.38 6.41
N LEU A 73 -9.71 2.13 5.46
CA LEU A 73 -9.15 3.41 5.00
C LEU A 73 -9.87 4.55 5.70
N THR A 74 -9.11 5.47 6.26
CA THR A 74 -9.64 6.68 6.88
C THR A 74 -9.15 7.91 6.13
N ASP A 75 -10.08 8.66 5.56
CA ASP A 75 -9.83 9.97 4.96
C ASP A 75 -10.01 11.02 6.06
N HIS A 76 -8.90 11.55 6.55
CA HIS A 76 -8.91 12.53 7.64
C HIS A 76 -9.40 13.91 7.20
N ALA A 77 -9.26 14.23 5.92
CA ALA A 77 -9.75 15.51 5.38
C ALA A 77 -11.28 15.53 5.27
N ALA A 78 -11.87 14.44 4.80
CA ALA A 78 -13.33 14.30 4.67
C ALA A 78 -14.01 13.79 5.95
N GLY A 79 -13.25 13.19 6.87
CA GLY A 79 -13.81 12.51 8.05
C GLY A 79 -14.56 11.22 7.71
N GLU A 80 -14.20 10.57 6.61
CA GLU A 80 -14.84 9.37 6.10
C GLU A 80 -13.99 8.13 6.32
N THR A 81 -14.64 7.00 6.50
CA THR A 81 -14.00 5.70 6.67
C THR A 81 -14.60 4.70 5.69
N TYR A 82 -13.71 3.96 5.00
CA TYR A 82 -14.07 2.93 4.04
C TYR A 82 -13.51 1.60 4.51
N THR A 83 -14.34 0.57 4.53
CA THR A 83 -13.96 -0.77 4.94
C THR A 83 -14.12 -1.75 3.81
N GLY A 84 -13.06 -2.51 3.54
CA GLY A 84 -13.03 -3.53 2.52
C GLY A 84 -12.33 -4.79 2.99
N THR A 85 -12.13 -5.72 2.08
CA THR A 85 -11.40 -6.97 2.33
C THR A 85 -10.17 -7.06 1.43
N LEU A 86 -9.13 -7.64 1.97
CA LEU A 86 -7.87 -7.93 1.27
C LEU A 86 -7.50 -9.37 1.54
N ALA A 87 -7.56 -10.20 0.53
CA ALA A 87 -7.31 -11.65 0.64
C ALA A 87 -6.30 -12.09 -0.42
N PRO A 88 -5.45 -13.10 -0.15
CA PRO A 88 -4.54 -13.63 -1.16
C PRO A 88 -5.29 -13.98 -2.45
N ALA A 89 -4.75 -13.57 -3.60
CA ALA A 89 -5.35 -13.85 -4.89
C ALA A 89 -5.25 -15.34 -5.22
N GLU A 90 -6.37 -15.97 -5.62
CA GLU A 90 -6.46 -17.42 -5.87
C GLU A 90 -5.53 -17.89 -6.98
N ASP A 91 -5.39 -17.09 -8.03
CA ASP A 91 -4.59 -17.42 -9.21
C ASP A 91 -3.13 -16.92 -9.14
N ALA A 92 -2.73 -16.33 -8.02
CA ALA A 92 -1.37 -15.86 -7.84
C ALA A 92 -0.41 -17.04 -7.59
N ALA A 93 0.82 -16.91 -8.09
CA ALA A 93 1.87 -17.86 -7.74
C ALA A 93 2.06 -17.90 -6.20
N PRO A 94 2.41 -19.06 -5.61
CA PRO A 94 2.48 -19.20 -4.15
C PRO A 94 3.37 -18.20 -3.43
N ASN A 95 4.33 -17.60 -4.14
CA ASN A 95 5.27 -16.62 -3.60
C ASN A 95 4.91 -15.17 -3.97
N ALA A 96 3.85 -14.96 -4.75
CA ALA A 96 3.43 -13.62 -5.14
C ALA A 96 2.67 -12.97 -3.99
N GLN A 97 3.05 -11.74 -3.66
CA GLN A 97 2.37 -10.91 -2.67
C GLN A 97 1.26 -10.11 -3.34
N ILE A 98 0.34 -10.82 -3.98
CA ILE A 98 -0.80 -10.26 -4.70
C ILE A 98 -2.09 -10.63 -3.98
N TYR A 99 -2.95 -9.66 -3.81
CA TYR A 99 -4.19 -9.78 -3.04
C TYR A 99 -5.37 -9.30 -3.87
N THR A 100 -6.51 -9.92 -3.66
CA THR A 100 -7.79 -9.42 -4.16
C THR A 100 -8.34 -8.39 -3.19
N LEU A 101 -8.70 -7.22 -3.70
CA LEU A 101 -9.22 -6.09 -2.95
C LEU A 101 -10.70 -5.88 -3.28
N VAL A 102 -11.57 -5.89 -2.27
CA VAL A 102 -13.00 -5.70 -2.46
C VAL A 102 -13.52 -4.63 -1.50
N PHE A 103 -14.07 -3.54 -2.04
CA PHE A 103 -14.86 -2.57 -1.32
C PHE A 103 -16.32 -2.65 -1.77
N PRO A 104 -17.30 -2.45 -0.87
CA PRO A 104 -18.71 -2.39 -1.26
C PRO A 104 -18.95 -1.35 -2.35
N ASP A 105 -19.78 -1.71 -3.32
CA ASP A 105 -20.20 -0.83 -4.43
C ASP A 105 -19.07 -0.37 -5.37
N GLN A 106 -17.92 -1.04 -5.30
CA GLN A 106 -16.78 -0.79 -6.17
C GLN A 106 -16.44 -2.05 -6.98
N PRO A 107 -15.87 -1.90 -8.19
CA PRO A 107 -15.33 -3.05 -8.91
C PRO A 107 -14.21 -3.70 -8.09
N GLU A 108 -14.05 -5.00 -8.27
CA GLU A 108 -12.93 -5.74 -7.68
C GLU A 108 -11.59 -5.16 -8.14
N GLY A 109 -10.71 -4.94 -7.19
CA GLY A 109 -9.36 -4.48 -7.43
C GLY A 109 -8.32 -5.49 -6.95
N TYR A 110 -7.10 -5.03 -6.84
CA TYR A 110 -6.01 -5.85 -6.33
C TYR A 110 -5.06 -5.03 -5.46
N GLY A 111 -4.32 -5.74 -4.62
CA GLY A 111 -3.23 -5.19 -3.81
C GLY A 111 -1.92 -5.88 -4.10
N VAL A 112 -0.82 -5.15 -4.02
CA VAL A 112 0.54 -5.69 -4.12
C VAL A 112 1.33 -5.22 -2.92
N TYR A 113 1.90 -6.16 -2.18
CA TYR A 113 2.73 -5.89 -1.02
C TYR A 113 4.20 -6.03 -1.36
N GLY A 114 5.02 -5.18 -0.80
CA GLY A 114 6.47 -5.26 -0.90
C GLY A 114 7.16 -4.58 0.27
N VAL A 115 8.47 -4.72 0.33
CA VAL A 115 9.32 -4.07 1.32
C VAL A 115 10.39 -3.28 0.59
N THR A 116 10.55 -2.01 0.95
CA THR A 116 11.63 -1.16 0.46
C THR A 116 12.69 -1.04 1.53
N GLU A 117 13.92 -1.37 1.18
CA GLU A 117 15.09 -1.18 2.04
C GLU A 117 15.89 0.04 1.56
N TYR A 118 16.21 0.92 2.49
CA TYR A 118 16.98 2.14 2.20
C TYR A 118 18.46 1.94 2.50
N ALA A 119 19.30 2.81 1.93
CA ALA A 119 20.77 2.74 2.09
C ALA A 119 21.24 2.88 3.56
N ASP A 120 20.44 3.47 4.43
CA ASP A 120 20.71 3.59 5.87
C ASP A 120 20.29 2.35 6.67
N GLY A 121 19.79 1.29 6.01
CA GLY A 121 19.31 0.06 6.63
C GLY A 121 17.87 0.12 7.15
N SER A 122 17.18 1.27 7.07
CA SER A 122 15.78 1.35 7.41
C SER A 122 14.92 0.67 6.34
N ARG A 123 13.74 0.19 6.72
CA ARG A 123 12.81 -0.50 5.82
C ARG A 123 11.40 0.05 5.99
N ASP A 124 10.71 0.19 4.88
CA ASP A 124 9.28 0.47 4.87
C ASP A 124 8.54 -0.66 4.17
N ALA A 125 7.44 -1.07 4.76
CA ALA A 125 6.44 -1.86 4.06
C ALA A 125 5.70 -0.96 3.07
N THR A 126 5.44 -1.47 1.87
CA THR A 126 4.72 -0.75 0.82
C THR A 126 3.54 -1.59 0.35
N LEU A 127 2.39 -0.98 0.26
CA LEU A 127 1.16 -1.60 -0.21
C LEU A 127 0.57 -0.72 -1.32
N TYR A 128 0.45 -1.30 -2.51
CA TYR A 128 -0.22 -0.69 -3.64
C TYR A 128 -1.63 -1.25 -3.76
N LEU A 129 -2.62 -0.40 -3.66
CA LEU A 129 -4.03 -0.77 -3.83
C LEU A 129 -4.55 -0.18 -5.12
N THR A 130 -4.92 -1.04 -6.05
CA THR A 130 -5.47 -0.63 -7.35
C THR A 130 -6.94 -0.99 -7.44
N ILE A 131 -7.75 0.00 -7.66
CA ILE A 131 -9.18 -0.14 -7.88
C ILE A 131 -9.65 0.97 -8.82
N ASN A 132 -10.57 0.63 -9.72
CA ASN A 132 -11.19 1.62 -10.61
C ASN A 132 -10.18 2.48 -11.38
N ALA A 133 -9.15 1.84 -11.94
CA ALA A 133 -8.05 2.47 -12.70
C ALA A 133 -7.23 3.51 -11.91
N GLN A 134 -7.24 3.43 -10.59
CA GLN A 134 -6.42 4.26 -9.71
C GLN A 134 -5.59 3.40 -8.75
N THR A 135 -4.36 3.78 -8.50
CA THR A 135 -3.48 3.12 -7.53
C THR A 135 -3.15 4.05 -6.38
N LEU A 136 -3.45 3.58 -5.18
CA LEU A 136 -3.08 4.21 -3.92
C LEU A 136 -1.79 3.55 -3.40
N CYS A 137 -0.74 4.33 -3.20
CA CYS A 137 0.50 3.87 -2.60
C CYS A 137 0.48 4.17 -1.10
N LEU A 138 0.56 3.13 -0.28
CA LEU A 138 0.61 3.22 1.17
C LEU A 138 1.97 2.72 1.67
N THR A 139 2.52 3.38 2.67
CA THR A 139 3.75 2.95 3.34
C THR A 139 3.57 2.88 4.84
N ALA A 140 4.30 1.96 5.47
CA ALA A 140 4.40 1.86 6.92
C ALA A 140 5.83 1.52 7.31
N PRO A 141 6.43 2.20 8.31
CA PRO A 141 7.78 1.89 8.75
C PRO A 141 7.81 0.51 9.40
N LEU A 142 8.82 -0.27 9.04
CA LEU A 142 9.13 -1.54 9.68
C LEU A 142 10.22 -1.33 10.71
N GLU A 143 10.05 -1.91 11.88
CA GLU A 143 11.11 -1.92 12.89
C GLU A 143 12.30 -2.73 12.38
N SER A 144 13.46 -2.19 12.62
CA SER A 144 14.72 -2.85 12.27
C SER A 144 15.09 -3.94 13.27
#